data_82fee8230f3175971501fe5af27ef6d8
#
_entry.id   82fee8230f3175971501fe5af27ef6d8
#
_cell.length_a   1.000
_cell.length_b   1.000
_cell.length_c   1.000
_cell.angle_alpha   90.00
_cell.angle_beta   90.00
_cell.angle_gamma   90.00
#
_symmetry.space_group_name_H-M   'P 1'
#
loop_
_entity.id
_entity.type
_entity.pdbx_description
1 polymer ?
#
loop_
_entity_poly.entity_id
_entity_poly.type
_entity_poly.pdbx_seq_one_letter_code
_entity_poly.pdbx_strand_id
1 'polypeptide(L)'
;MLVGFRQTAHQSTEQDAEGLQNKQIAETLNVAPRMVALWRGRFIEHVIDGLLKDAPRAGRTPSISRAQLIEKTTQSTPRNSTHRSTRTMAREMGISKASVSRIWRANGLKPHRVESFKVSNDPHFADKLEAIVGLYLNPPEHALVLSVDEKSQIQALDRTQPGLPLKKGRGQTMTHDYKRNGTTTLFAALNTANGEVYGLCQQKHRHQEWLRFLRMIDQTVPPNKEIYLICDNYSTHKHERVGRWPEKHKRFHVRFTPTSASWLNMVERFFRDLTQNRLRRGVFQDLEQLIMAIGEYIDGHNQNPKPFIWTAKATDILEKVTRARTAVNKRRSA
;
A
#
# COMPACT_ATOMS: atom_id res chain seq x y z
N MET A 1 1.72 -5.67 46.61
CA MET A 1 3.12 -5.33 46.93
C MET A 1 3.47 -3.86 46.63
N LEU A 2 3.08 -3.28 45.52
CA LEU A 2 3.44 -1.86 45.15
C LEU A 2 2.78 -0.79 46.04
N VAL A 3 1.57 -1.03 46.55
CA VAL A 3 0.85 -0.06 47.42
C VAL A 3 1.52 0.04 48.79
N GLY A 4 1.92 -1.06 49.40
CA GLY A 4 2.61 -1.06 50.71
C GLY A 4 3.98 -0.38 50.64
N PHE A 5 4.72 -0.52 49.55
CA PHE A 5 6.03 0.11 49.34
C PHE A 5 5.96 1.64 49.24
N ARG A 6 4.93 2.17 48.59
CA ARG A 6 4.69 3.63 48.47
C ARG A 6 4.29 4.25 49.80
N GLN A 7 3.47 3.54 50.60
CA GLN A 7 3.04 3.99 51.90
C GLN A 7 4.22 4.05 52.88
N THR A 8 5.11 3.07 52.84
CA THR A 8 6.35 3.06 53.65
C THR A 8 7.32 4.17 53.26
N ALA A 9 7.45 4.47 51.94
CA ALA A 9 8.29 5.58 51.46
C ALA A 9 7.77 6.95 51.94
N HIS A 10 6.46 7.16 51.92
CA HIS A 10 5.82 8.38 52.45
C HIS A 10 6.04 8.55 53.95
N GLN A 11 5.79 7.50 54.74
CA GLN A 11 6.06 7.48 56.16
C GLN A 11 7.52 7.75 56.52
N SER A 12 8.47 7.30 55.69
CA SER A 12 9.89 7.58 55.86
C SER A 12 10.21 9.08 55.73
N THR A 13 9.55 9.77 54.78
CA THR A 13 9.77 11.23 54.60
C THR A 13 9.08 12.08 55.69
N GLU A 14 7.95 11.63 56.23
CA GLU A 14 7.31 12.29 57.38
C GLU A 14 8.18 12.21 58.62
N GLN A 15 8.73 11.04 58.95
CA GLN A 15 9.64 10.85 60.10
C GLN A 15 10.97 11.57 59.93
N ASP A 16 11.40 11.79 58.67
CA ASP A 16 12.56 12.65 58.40
C ASP A 16 12.30 14.11 58.69
N ALA A 17 11.09 14.60 58.42
CA ALA A 17 10.66 15.97 58.79
C ALA A 17 10.61 16.18 60.31
N GLU A 18 10.46 15.11 61.10
CA GLU A 18 10.56 15.13 62.57
C GLU A 18 11.99 15.08 63.10
N GLY A 19 13.02 15.07 62.19
CA GLY A 19 14.42 15.11 62.53
C GLY A 19 15.05 13.79 62.95
N LEU A 20 14.37 12.65 62.71
CA LEU A 20 14.88 11.33 63.04
C LEU A 20 16.04 10.90 62.13
N GLN A 21 17.02 10.19 62.69
CA GLN A 21 18.15 9.64 61.90
C GLN A 21 17.69 8.45 61.04
N ASN A 22 18.32 8.28 59.91
CA ASN A 22 18.03 7.21 58.94
C ASN A 22 17.97 5.78 59.58
N LYS A 23 18.78 5.54 60.61
CA LYS A 23 18.83 4.26 61.31
C LYS A 23 17.55 4.03 62.13
N GLN A 24 17.09 5.07 62.85
CA GLN A 24 15.87 5.02 63.66
C GLN A 24 14.62 4.84 62.79
N ILE A 25 14.55 5.58 61.67
CA ILE A 25 13.46 5.42 60.68
C ILE A 25 13.46 4.00 60.10
N ALA A 26 14.65 3.49 59.75
CA ALA A 26 14.77 2.13 59.20
C ALA A 26 14.30 1.04 60.18
N GLU A 27 14.63 1.20 61.43
CA GLU A 27 14.16 0.29 62.51
C GLU A 27 12.64 0.39 62.72
N THR A 28 12.09 1.60 62.76
CA THR A 28 10.63 1.81 62.93
C THR A 28 9.80 1.25 61.78
N LEU A 29 10.27 1.42 60.58
CA LEU A 29 9.56 0.97 59.34
C LEU A 29 9.97 -0.45 58.90
N ASN A 30 10.87 -1.09 59.63
CA ASN A 30 11.39 -2.43 59.31
C ASN A 30 11.93 -2.53 57.87
N VAL A 31 12.71 -1.55 57.48
CA VAL A 31 13.35 -1.47 56.14
C VAL A 31 14.87 -1.34 56.26
N ALA A 32 15.60 -1.61 55.16
CA ALA A 32 17.05 -1.40 55.19
C ALA A 32 17.38 0.10 55.23
N PRO A 33 18.41 0.57 56.01
CA PRO A 33 18.79 1.98 56.12
C PRO A 33 19.11 2.64 54.77
N ARG A 34 19.64 1.87 53.82
CA ARG A 34 19.88 2.33 52.42
C ARG A 34 18.59 2.72 51.67
N MET A 35 17.46 2.14 52.03
CA MET A 35 16.16 2.47 51.41
C MET A 35 15.68 3.85 51.89
N VAL A 36 15.83 4.10 53.19
CA VAL A 36 15.52 5.41 53.80
C VAL A 36 16.38 6.50 53.14
N ALA A 37 17.69 6.29 53.01
CA ALA A 37 18.59 7.24 52.33
C ALA A 37 18.19 7.46 50.85
N LEU A 38 17.77 6.40 50.14
CA LEU A 38 17.32 6.50 48.76
C LEU A 38 16.03 7.32 48.66
N TRP A 39 15.05 7.10 49.51
CA TRP A 39 13.78 7.84 49.51
C TRP A 39 13.98 9.31 49.87
N ARG A 40 14.84 9.61 50.85
CA ARG A 40 15.24 11.01 51.19
C ARG A 40 15.87 11.70 50.03
N GLY A 41 16.84 11.09 49.37
CA GLY A 41 17.48 11.64 48.17
C GLY A 41 16.48 11.94 47.05
N ARG A 42 15.59 11.00 46.76
CA ARG A 42 14.55 11.19 45.74
C ARG A 42 13.53 12.27 46.11
N PHE A 43 13.20 12.39 47.38
CA PHE A 43 12.30 13.45 47.86
C PHE A 43 12.94 14.83 47.80
N ILE A 44 14.20 14.94 48.11
CA ILE A 44 14.96 16.19 48.00
C ILE A 44 15.05 16.66 46.54
N GLU A 45 15.29 15.72 45.60
CA GLU A 45 15.43 16.05 44.17
C GLU A 45 14.09 16.25 43.42
N HIS A 46 13.07 15.45 43.74
CA HIS A 46 11.85 15.38 42.95
C HIS A 46 10.56 15.49 43.77
N VAL A 47 10.64 15.82 45.05
CA VAL A 47 9.51 15.93 45.98
C VAL A 47 8.66 14.65 45.95
N ILE A 48 7.35 14.74 45.94
CA ILE A 48 6.40 13.58 45.95
C ILE A 48 6.55 12.71 44.69
N ASP A 49 6.82 13.31 43.55
CA ASP A 49 6.99 12.57 42.26
C ASP A 49 8.15 11.57 42.32
N GLY A 50 9.21 11.88 43.06
CA GLY A 50 10.35 10.98 43.28
C GLY A 50 10.02 9.74 44.12
N LEU A 51 8.96 9.78 44.92
CA LEU A 51 8.46 8.65 45.70
C LEU A 51 7.43 7.81 44.93
N LEU A 52 6.70 8.42 43.98
CA LEU A 52 5.64 7.75 43.23
C LEU A 52 6.17 6.82 42.16
N LYS A 53 7.36 7.07 41.61
CA LYS A 53 7.96 6.29 40.51
C LYS A 53 9.40 5.90 40.83
N ASP A 54 9.73 4.63 40.62
CA ASP A 54 11.13 4.22 40.61
C ASP A 54 11.88 4.90 39.45
N ALA A 55 13.12 5.33 39.69
CA ALA A 55 13.99 5.82 38.62
C ALA A 55 14.12 4.75 37.54
N PRO A 56 14.10 5.14 36.24
CA PRO A 56 14.29 4.18 35.17
C PRO A 56 15.63 3.47 35.37
N ARG A 57 15.56 2.15 35.52
CA ARG A 57 16.79 1.35 35.63
C ARG A 57 17.49 1.36 34.29
N ALA A 58 18.79 1.60 34.30
CA ALA A 58 19.63 1.41 33.12
C ALA A 58 19.45 -0.05 32.64
N GLY A 59 18.70 -0.26 31.55
CA GLY A 59 18.52 -1.57 30.97
C GLY A 59 19.85 -2.16 30.48
N ARG A 60 19.85 -3.44 30.12
CA ARG A 60 21.02 -4.07 29.50
C ARG A 60 21.52 -3.23 28.33
N THR A 61 22.79 -2.85 28.35
CA THR A 61 23.42 -2.14 27.22
C THR A 61 23.24 -2.96 25.95
N PRO A 62 22.69 -2.38 24.87
CA PRO A 62 22.50 -3.10 23.63
C PRO A 62 23.84 -3.56 23.07
N SER A 63 24.07 -4.87 23.04
CA SER A 63 25.27 -5.48 22.42
C SER A 63 25.27 -5.43 20.90
N ILE A 64 24.21 -4.87 20.30
CA ILE A 64 23.99 -4.85 18.85
C ILE A 64 24.03 -3.41 18.37
N SER A 65 24.96 -3.09 17.48
CA SER A 65 24.96 -1.83 16.77
C SER A 65 23.79 -1.77 15.77
N ARG A 66 22.71 -1.09 16.14
CA ARG A 66 21.56 -0.87 15.25
C ARG A 66 21.97 -0.11 14.00
N ALA A 67 22.84 0.88 14.12
CA ALA A 67 23.34 1.69 13.02
C ALA A 67 24.07 0.83 11.97
N GLN A 68 24.99 -0.01 12.39
CA GLN A 68 25.71 -0.92 11.50
C GLN A 68 24.79 -1.90 10.77
N LEU A 69 23.75 -2.43 11.45
CA LEU A 69 22.79 -3.33 10.83
C LEU A 69 21.97 -2.60 9.76
N ILE A 70 21.54 -1.37 10.02
CA ILE A 70 20.79 -0.54 9.08
C ILE A 70 21.68 -0.20 7.88
N GLU A 71 22.88 0.30 8.13
CA GLU A 71 23.87 0.62 7.10
C GLU A 71 24.16 -0.58 6.19
N LYS A 72 24.46 -1.73 6.79
CA LYS A 72 24.73 -2.95 6.05
C LYS A 72 23.52 -3.44 5.24
N THR A 73 22.31 -3.20 5.73
CA THR A 73 21.07 -3.53 5.01
C THR A 73 20.86 -2.62 3.80
N THR A 74 21.15 -1.32 3.92
CA THR A 74 20.79 -0.28 2.94
C THR A 74 21.92 0.06 1.97
N GLN A 75 23.19 -0.08 2.38
CA GLN A 75 24.35 0.41 1.63
C GLN A 75 25.17 -0.72 0.98
N SER A 76 24.90 -1.98 1.32
CA SER A 76 25.64 -3.10 0.73
C SER A 76 24.75 -4.26 0.31
N THR A 77 25.18 -4.98 -0.73
CA THR A 77 24.55 -6.22 -1.20
C THR A 77 25.38 -7.44 -0.79
N PRO A 78 24.75 -8.58 -0.48
CA PRO A 78 25.49 -9.83 -0.23
C PRO A 78 26.08 -10.38 -1.54
N ARG A 79 27.18 -11.10 -1.45
CA ARG A 79 27.91 -11.63 -2.63
C ARG A 79 27.05 -12.52 -3.54
N ASN A 80 26.20 -13.38 -2.96
CA ASN A 80 25.48 -14.43 -3.66
C ASN A 80 23.95 -14.23 -3.69
N SER A 81 23.47 -13.04 -3.41
CA SER A 81 22.03 -12.73 -3.49
C SER A 81 21.78 -11.25 -3.65
N THR A 82 20.61 -10.90 -4.14
CA THR A 82 20.21 -9.50 -4.36
C THR A 82 19.84 -8.75 -3.08
N HIS A 83 19.51 -9.49 -2.03
CA HIS A 83 19.10 -8.92 -0.74
C HIS A 83 19.38 -9.88 0.41
N ARG A 84 19.39 -9.36 1.63
CA ARG A 84 19.55 -10.16 2.85
C ARG A 84 18.20 -10.60 3.39
N SER A 85 18.10 -11.85 3.78
CA SER A 85 17.02 -12.34 4.65
C SER A 85 17.37 -12.08 6.12
N THR A 86 16.40 -12.19 7.02
CA THR A 86 16.66 -12.10 8.46
C THR A 86 17.67 -13.17 8.93
N ARG A 87 17.71 -14.34 8.27
CA ARG A 87 18.64 -15.42 8.58
C ARG A 87 20.07 -15.09 8.17
N THR A 88 20.23 -14.59 6.94
CA THR A 88 21.57 -14.25 6.42
C THR A 88 22.17 -13.07 7.16
N MET A 89 21.37 -12.02 7.44
CA MET A 89 21.80 -10.88 8.23
C MET A 89 22.13 -11.28 9.67
N ALA A 90 21.34 -12.15 10.29
CA ALA A 90 21.58 -12.65 11.64
C ALA A 90 22.94 -13.38 11.74
N ARG A 91 23.25 -14.24 10.76
CA ARG A 91 24.53 -14.94 10.67
C ARG A 91 25.69 -13.97 10.47
N GLU A 92 25.54 -12.99 9.59
CA GLU A 92 26.56 -12.00 9.24
C GLU A 92 26.90 -11.06 10.40
N MET A 93 25.89 -10.76 11.25
CA MET A 93 26.04 -9.86 12.41
C MET A 93 26.26 -10.59 13.75
N GLY A 94 26.24 -11.92 13.77
CA GLY A 94 26.39 -12.70 14.99
C GLY A 94 25.23 -12.54 15.99
N ILE A 95 24.00 -12.28 15.51
CA ILE A 95 22.83 -11.97 16.35
C ILE A 95 21.63 -12.87 16.02
N SER A 96 20.58 -12.80 16.85
CA SER A 96 19.36 -13.57 16.61
C SER A 96 18.52 -13.03 15.43
N LYS A 97 17.85 -13.93 14.72
CA LYS A 97 16.86 -13.56 13.67
C LYS A 97 15.77 -12.62 14.18
N ALA A 98 15.35 -12.84 15.44
CA ALA A 98 14.33 -12.02 16.09
C ALA A 98 14.81 -10.57 16.29
N SER A 99 16.09 -10.38 16.66
CA SER A 99 16.71 -9.06 16.77
C SER A 99 16.76 -8.33 15.44
N VAL A 100 17.18 -9.01 14.35
CA VAL A 100 17.15 -8.45 13.00
C VAL A 100 15.73 -8.04 12.59
N SER A 101 14.76 -8.94 12.78
CA SER A 101 13.35 -8.67 12.42
C SER A 101 12.79 -7.47 13.17
N ARG A 102 13.10 -7.34 14.48
CA ARG A 102 12.67 -6.21 15.31
C ARG A 102 13.27 -4.89 14.83
N ILE A 103 14.57 -4.88 14.56
CA ILE A 103 15.25 -3.67 14.06
C ILE A 103 14.72 -3.28 12.68
N TRP A 104 14.56 -4.22 11.75
CA TRP A 104 14.01 -3.93 10.43
C TRP A 104 12.58 -3.38 10.50
N ARG A 105 11.70 -3.97 11.34
CA ARG A 105 10.33 -3.45 11.53
C ARG A 105 10.33 -2.04 12.10
N ALA A 106 11.14 -1.79 13.13
CA ALA A 106 11.22 -0.47 13.77
C ALA A 106 11.71 0.64 12.81
N ASN A 107 12.45 0.26 11.74
CA ASN A 107 12.95 1.19 10.74
C ASN A 107 12.26 1.05 9.38
N GLY A 108 11.13 0.34 9.28
CA GLY A 108 10.39 0.17 8.04
C GLY A 108 11.13 -0.60 6.92
N LEU A 109 12.24 -1.27 7.25
CA LEU A 109 13.08 -1.96 6.27
C LEU A 109 12.44 -3.28 5.82
N LYS A 110 12.30 -3.46 4.52
CA LYS A 110 11.72 -4.64 3.87
C LYS A 110 12.61 -5.11 2.70
N PRO A 111 13.82 -5.65 2.95
CA PRO A 111 14.78 -5.95 1.90
C PRO A 111 14.30 -6.97 0.85
N HIS A 112 13.31 -7.81 1.21
CA HIS A 112 12.68 -8.80 0.34
C HIS A 112 11.61 -8.21 -0.60
N ARG A 113 11.26 -6.93 -0.45
CA ARG A 113 10.27 -6.24 -1.29
C ARG A 113 11.00 -5.30 -2.24
N VAL A 114 10.67 -5.41 -3.51
CA VAL A 114 11.07 -4.48 -4.55
C VAL A 114 9.80 -3.85 -5.10
N GLU A 115 9.73 -2.55 -5.05
CA GLU A 115 8.68 -1.78 -5.71
C GLU A 115 9.26 -1.23 -7.01
N SER A 116 8.64 -1.61 -8.12
CA SER A 116 9.02 -1.07 -9.42
C SER A 116 8.45 0.34 -9.59
N PHE A 117 9.27 1.24 -10.07
CA PHE A 117 8.82 2.56 -10.49
C PHE A 117 9.49 2.95 -11.80
N LYS A 118 8.82 3.81 -12.56
CA LYS A 118 9.39 4.46 -13.73
C LYS A 118 9.12 5.95 -13.63
N VAL A 119 10.16 6.75 -13.76
CA VAL A 119 10.00 8.20 -13.83
C VAL A 119 9.53 8.55 -15.24
N SER A 120 8.43 9.29 -15.34
CA SER A 120 7.89 9.72 -16.60
C SER A 120 8.85 10.69 -17.32
N ASN A 121 9.00 10.50 -18.62
CA ASN A 121 9.73 11.44 -19.50
C ASN A 121 8.76 12.34 -20.29
N ASP A 122 7.48 12.36 -19.94
CA ASP A 122 6.47 13.21 -20.59
C ASP A 122 6.81 14.69 -20.31
N PRO A 123 7.00 15.53 -21.33
CA PRO A 123 7.28 16.95 -21.14
C PRO A 123 6.09 17.70 -20.50
N HIS A 124 4.87 17.24 -20.75
CA HIS A 124 3.64 17.81 -20.20
C HIS A 124 3.13 17.04 -18.96
N PHE A 125 4.06 16.45 -18.21
CA PHE A 125 3.68 15.62 -17.04
C PHE A 125 2.89 16.40 -15.99
N ALA A 126 3.32 17.62 -15.68
CA ALA A 126 2.66 18.44 -14.64
C ALA A 126 1.24 18.82 -15.06
N ASP A 127 1.07 19.36 -16.27
CA ASP A 127 -0.22 19.82 -16.79
C ASP A 127 -1.25 18.67 -16.84
N LYS A 128 -0.81 17.51 -17.35
CA LYS A 128 -1.66 16.31 -17.42
C LYS A 128 -2.01 15.76 -16.03
N LEU A 129 -1.06 15.76 -15.10
CA LEU A 129 -1.28 15.35 -13.72
C LEU A 129 -2.32 16.24 -13.04
N GLU A 130 -2.14 17.56 -13.13
CA GLU A 130 -3.03 18.54 -12.52
C GLU A 130 -4.45 18.43 -13.10
N ALA A 131 -4.58 18.31 -14.43
CA ALA A 131 -5.86 18.13 -15.08
C ALA A 131 -6.59 16.86 -14.62
N ILE A 132 -5.89 15.73 -14.50
CA ILE A 132 -6.49 14.46 -14.07
C ILE A 132 -6.84 14.48 -12.59
N VAL A 133 -5.91 14.92 -11.73
CA VAL A 133 -6.17 15.02 -10.28
C VAL A 133 -7.29 16.03 -10.01
N GLY A 134 -7.35 17.11 -10.77
CA GLY A 134 -8.46 18.07 -10.71
C GLY A 134 -9.81 17.41 -10.97
N LEU A 135 -9.92 16.57 -12.01
CA LEU A 135 -11.13 15.81 -12.30
C LEU A 135 -11.52 14.81 -11.20
N TYR A 136 -10.53 14.20 -10.51
CA TYR A 136 -10.80 13.28 -9.41
C TYR A 136 -11.25 13.98 -8.13
N LEU A 137 -10.70 15.15 -7.84
CA LEU A 137 -11.00 15.89 -6.62
C LEU A 137 -12.23 16.79 -6.77
N ASN A 138 -12.43 17.36 -7.96
CA ASN A 138 -13.49 18.31 -8.26
C ASN A 138 -14.11 18.01 -9.63
N PRO A 139 -14.89 16.91 -9.76
CA PRO A 139 -15.56 16.61 -11.01
C PRO A 139 -16.61 17.67 -11.35
N PRO A 140 -16.82 18.02 -12.63
CA PRO A 140 -17.90 18.94 -13.02
C PRO A 140 -19.27 18.39 -12.63
N GLU A 141 -20.20 19.25 -12.21
CA GLU A 141 -21.50 18.85 -11.63
C GLU A 141 -22.37 17.96 -12.53
N HIS A 142 -22.35 18.19 -13.84
CA HIS A 142 -23.17 17.45 -14.82
C HIS A 142 -22.35 16.43 -15.63
N ALA A 143 -21.21 15.98 -15.13
CA ALA A 143 -20.31 15.10 -15.83
C ALA A 143 -20.10 13.76 -15.13
N LEU A 144 -19.85 12.71 -15.93
CA LEU A 144 -19.25 11.48 -15.47
C LEU A 144 -17.74 11.52 -15.77
N VAL A 145 -16.94 11.24 -14.76
CA VAL A 145 -15.50 11.04 -14.92
C VAL A 145 -15.23 9.54 -14.90
N LEU A 146 -14.83 9.01 -16.03
CA LEU A 146 -14.59 7.59 -16.25
C LEU A 146 -13.08 7.34 -16.42
N SER A 147 -12.51 6.53 -15.55
CA SER A 147 -11.18 5.95 -15.75
C SER A 147 -11.29 4.72 -16.61
N VAL A 148 -10.66 4.73 -17.77
CA VAL A 148 -10.88 3.73 -18.82
C VAL A 148 -9.57 3.08 -19.24
N ASP A 149 -9.58 1.74 -19.39
CA ASP A 149 -8.43 0.97 -19.85
C ASP A 149 -8.85 -0.41 -20.35
N GLU A 150 -7.89 -1.17 -20.91
CA GLU A 150 -8.11 -2.56 -21.30
C GLU A 150 -7.17 -3.53 -20.58
N LYS A 151 -7.76 -4.54 -19.97
CA LYS A 151 -7.04 -5.71 -19.51
C LYS A 151 -6.99 -6.75 -20.64
N SER A 152 -5.88 -6.73 -21.36
CA SER A 152 -5.66 -7.62 -22.50
C SER A 152 -5.23 -9.01 -22.07
N GLN A 153 -5.42 -9.99 -22.97
CA GLN A 153 -4.92 -11.38 -22.87
C GLN A 153 -5.30 -12.09 -21.58
N ILE A 154 -6.53 -11.91 -21.11
CA ILE A 154 -7.09 -12.71 -20.02
C ILE A 154 -7.30 -14.13 -20.56
N GLN A 155 -6.69 -15.13 -19.94
CA GLN A 155 -6.66 -16.51 -20.43
C GLN A 155 -7.71 -17.36 -19.72
N ALA A 156 -8.48 -18.15 -20.49
CA ALA A 156 -9.29 -19.23 -19.97
C ALA A 156 -8.36 -20.42 -19.64
N LEU A 157 -8.01 -20.54 -18.37
CA LEU A 157 -7.12 -21.59 -17.88
C LEU A 157 -7.94 -22.72 -17.26
N ASP A 158 -7.86 -23.90 -17.85
CA ASP A 158 -8.38 -25.13 -17.29
C ASP A 158 -7.25 -25.93 -16.63
N ARG A 159 -7.49 -26.47 -15.43
CA ARG A 159 -6.49 -27.26 -14.71
C ARG A 159 -6.58 -28.71 -15.12
N THR A 160 -5.42 -29.34 -15.35
CA THR A 160 -5.34 -30.74 -15.77
C THR A 160 -5.83 -31.72 -14.70
N GLN A 161 -5.85 -31.30 -13.43
CA GLN A 161 -6.34 -32.07 -12.30
C GLN A 161 -7.10 -31.18 -11.31
N PRO A 162 -8.10 -31.75 -10.60
CA PRO A 162 -8.81 -31.02 -9.54
C PRO A 162 -7.86 -30.52 -8.45
N GLY A 163 -8.09 -29.31 -7.95
CA GLY A 163 -7.38 -28.79 -6.80
C GLY A 163 -7.78 -29.49 -5.50
N LEU A 164 -6.88 -29.49 -4.52
CA LEU A 164 -7.23 -29.97 -3.18
C LEU A 164 -7.76 -28.83 -2.33
N PRO A 165 -8.88 -29.04 -1.61
CA PRO A 165 -9.51 -28.00 -0.83
C PRO A 165 -8.67 -27.56 0.38
N LEU A 166 -8.99 -26.38 0.88
CA LEU A 166 -8.43 -25.85 2.11
C LEU A 166 -8.77 -26.75 3.31
N LYS A 167 -7.77 -27.06 4.14
CA LYS A 167 -7.95 -27.82 5.41
C LYS A 167 -7.21 -27.12 6.56
N LYS A 168 -7.59 -27.41 7.80
CA LYS A 168 -6.87 -26.89 8.98
C LYS A 168 -5.37 -27.24 8.90
N GLY A 169 -4.51 -26.23 8.98
CA GLY A 169 -3.06 -26.37 8.89
C GLY A 169 -2.50 -26.54 7.48
N ARG A 170 -3.34 -26.57 6.43
CA ARG A 170 -2.93 -26.75 5.04
C ARG A 170 -3.69 -25.80 4.10
N GLY A 171 -2.96 -24.99 3.34
CA GLY A 171 -3.54 -24.15 2.29
C GLY A 171 -4.16 -24.96 1.16
N GLN A 172 -5.09 -24.34 0.41
CA GLN A 172 -5.58 -24.89 -0.85
C GLN A 172 -4.40 -25.12 -1.81
N THR A 173 -4.39 -26.23 -2.53
CA THR A 173 -3.39 -26.53 -3.56
C THR A 173 -4.05 -26.65 -4.93
N MET A 174 -3.33 -26.22 -5.96
CA MET A 174 -3.74 -26.34 -7.35
C MET A 174 -2.58 -26.95 -8.14
N THR A 175 -2.88 -27.70 -9.20
CA THR A 175 -1.85 -28.18 -10.12
C THR A 175 -1.18 -27.01 -10.81
N HIS A 176 0.10 -27.16 -11.12
CA HIS A 176 0.85 -26.15 -11.90
C HIS A 176 0.50 -26.24 -13.40
N ASP A 177 0.07 -27.41 -13.87
CA ASP A 177 -0.30 -27.64 -15.27
C ASP A 177 -1.69 -27.10 -15.58
N TYR A 178 -1.83 -26.56 -16.79
CA TYR A 178 -3.09 -26.02 -17.29
C TYR A 178 -3.16 -26.10 -18.81
N LYS A 179 -4.39 -26.19 -19.31
CA LYS A 179 -4.74 -25.99 -20.73
C LYS A 179 -5.20 -24.54 -20.92
N ARG A 180 -4.90 -23.99 -22.08
CA ARG A 180 -5.37 -22.64 -22.48
C ARG A 180 -6.50 -22.80 -23.48
N ASN A 181 -7.70 -22.40 -23.10
CA ASN A 181 -8.92 -22.54 -23.89
C ASN A 181 -9.37 -21.21 -24.50
N GLY A 182 -8.42 -20.35 -24.84
CA GLY A 182 -8.65 -19.07 -25.47
C GLY A 182 -8.30 -17.88 -24.59
N THR A 183 -8.41 -16.70 -25.19
CA THR A 183 -8.12 -15.41 -24.55
C THR A 183 -9.18 -14.38 -24.86
N THR A 184 -9.46 -13.49 -23.93
CA THR A 184 -10.30 -12.31 -24.13
C THR A 184 -9.59 -11.05 -23.63
N THR A 185 -10.09 -9.91 -24.06
CA THR A 185 -9.71 -8.57 -23.53
C THR A 185 -10.93 -7.95 -22.88
N LEU A 186 -10.80 -7.52 -21.65
CA LEU A 186 -11.84 -6.74 -20.97
C LEU A 186 -11.51 -5.24 -21.13
N PHE A 187 -12.39 -4.52 -21.83
CA PHE A 187 -12.46 -3.06 -21.75
C PHE A 187 -13.30 -2.69 -20.54
N ALA A 188 -12.83 -1.80 -19.69
CA ALA A 188 -13.58 -1.35 -18.53
C ALA A 188 -13.46 0.15 -18.32
N ALA A 189 -14.56 0.76 -17.88
CA ALA A 189 -14.67 2.14 -17.46
C ALA A 189 -15.18 2.19 -16.04
N LEU A 190 -14.36 2.72 -15.13
CA LEU A 190 -14.70 2.93 -13.73
C LEU A 190 -15.25 4.37 -13.55
N ASN A 191 -16.48 4.52 -13.11
CA ASN A 191 -17.02 5.79 -12.67
C ASN A 191 -16.37 6.19 -11.34
N THR A 192 -15.61 7.25 -11.35
CA THR A 192 -14.84 7.68 -10.18
C THR A 192 -15.69 8.20 -9.03
N ALA A 193 -16.91 8.67 -9.32
CA ALA A 193 -17.80 9.26 -8.34
C ALA A 193 -18.50 8.20 -7.47
N ASN A 194 -19.01 7.12 -8.08
CA ASN A 194 -19.77 6.08 -7.38
C ASN A 194 -19.11 4.71 -7.35
N GLY A 195 -18.06 4.50 -8.15
CA GLY A 195 -17.34 3.22 -8.25
C GLY A 195 -17.98 2.20 -9.19
N GLU A 196 -19.04 2.53 -9.92
CA GLU A 196 -19.67 1.66 -10.91
C GLU A 196 -18.74 1.37 -12.07
N VAL A 197 -18.80 0.16 -12.60
CA VAL A 197 -17.93 -0.30 -13.68
C VAL A 197 -18.76 -0.72 -14.89
N TYR A 198 -18.45 -0.11 -16.03
CA TYR A 198 -18.95 -0.53 -17.33
C TYR A 198 -17.90 -1.45 -17.97
N GLY A 199 -18.28 -2.66 -18.35
CA GLY A 199 -17.34 -3.64 -18.89
C GLY A 199 -17.81 -4.28 -20.20
N LEU A 200 -16.85 -4.56 -21.10
CA LEU A 200 -17.10 -5.25 -22.36
C LEU A 200 -15.94 -6.17 -22.70
N CYS A 201 -16.21 -7.49 -22.74
CA CYS A 201 -15.24 -8.47 -23.21
C CYS A 201 -15.21 -8.53 -24.73
N GLN A 202 -14.00 -8.49 -25.33
CA GLN A 202 -13.80 -8.61 -26.76
C GLN A 202 -12.57 -9.47 -27.09
N GLN A 203 -12.53 -10.06 -28.28
CA GLN A 203 -11.42 -10.94 -28.68
C GLN A 203 -10.10 -10.19 -28.92
N LYS A 204 -10.16 -8.93 -29.31
CA LYS A 204 -9.02 -8.11 -29.67
C LYS A 204 -9.09 -6.75 -28.98
N HIS A 205 -7.96 -6.03 -28.92
CA HIS A 205 -7.84 -4.69 -28.30
C HIS A 205 -7.35 -3.65 -29.30
N ARG A 206 -7.96 -3.65 -30.51
CA ARG A 206 -7.68 -2.67 -31.56
C ARG A 206 -8.62 -1.45 -31.47
N HIS A 207 -8.38 -0.45 -32.28
CA HIS A 207 -9.23 0.74 -32.31
C HIS A 207 -10.71 0.46 -32.65
N GLN A 208 -11.01 -0.64 -33.39
CA GLN A 208 -12.39 -1.02 -33.67
C GLN A 208 -13.13 -1.47 -32.41
N GLU A 209 -12.47 -2.30 -31.60
CA GLU A 209 -13.02 -2.80 -30.33
C GLU A 209 -13.16 -1.64 -29.34
N TRP A 210 -12.19 -0.74 -29.29
CA TRP A 210 -12.27 0.49 -28.50
C TRP A 210 -13.46 1.35 -28.89
N LEU A 211 -13.69 1.60 -30.17
CA LEU A 211 -14.85 2.34 -30.66
C LEU A 211 -16.19 1.67 -30.35
N ARG A 212 -16.24 0.32 -30.33
CA ARG A 212 -17.44 -0.41 -29.86
C ARG A 212 -17.70 -0.14 -28.39
N PHE A 213 -16.65 -0.16 -27.60
CA PHE A 213 -16.73 0.14 -26.18
C PHE A 213 -17.20 1.58 -25.90
N LEU A 214 -16.67 2.55 -26.63
CA LEU A 214 -17.13 3.94 -26.53
C LEU A 214 -18.62 4.09 -26.92
N ARG A 215 -19.09 3.38 -27.94
CA ARG A 215 -20.52 3.36 -28.33
C ARG A 215 -21.38 2.75 -27.21
N MET A 216 -20.92 1.68 -26.58
CA MET A 216 -21.64 1.11 -25.44
C MET A 216 -21.76 2.12 -24.29
N ILE A 217 -20.68 2.82 -23.94
CA ILE A 217 -20.72 3.89 -22.93
C ILE A 217 -21.70 4.97 -23.34
N ASP A 218 -21.66 5.44 -24.60
CA ASP A 218 -22.53 6.48 -25.14
C ASP A 218 -24.03 6.11 -25.04
N GLN A 219 -24.36 4.83 -25.26
CA GLN A 219 -25.72 4.30 -25.14
C GLN A 219 -26.18 4.10 -23.71
N THR A 220 -25.26 3.77 -22.79
CA THR A 220 -25.59 3.46 -21.40
C THR A 220 -25.69 4.70 -20.52
N VAL A 221 -24.84 5.72 -20.78
CA VAL A 221 -24.81 6.96 -20.00
C VAL A 221 -25.92 7.90 -20.45
N PRO A 222 -26.72 8.48 -19.52
CA PRO A 222 -27.77 9.43 -19.87
C PRO A 222 -27.28 10.55 -20.80
N PRO A 223 -28.08 10.94 -21.81
CA PRO A 223 -27.64 11.86 -22.87
C PRO A 223 -27.36 13.29 -22.38
N ASN A 224 -27.89 13.67 -21.23
CA ASN A 224 -27.69 14.97 -20.61
C ASN A 224 -26.40 15.08 -19.77
N LYS A 225 -25.57 14.02 -19.74
CA LYS A 225 -24.32 14.01 -19.00
C LYS A 225 -23.13 14.19 -19.93
N GLU A 226 -22.21 15.07 -19.55
CA GLU A 226 -20.87 15.14 -20.14
C GLU A 226 -20.03 13.95 -19.69
N ILE A 227 -19.12 13.46 -20.53
CA ILE A 227 -18.31 12.28 -20.27
C ILE A 227 -16.82 12.64 -20.38
N TYR A 228 -16.13 12.63 -19.26
CA TYR A 228 -14.67 12.78 -19.22
C TYR A 228 -14.03 11.42 -19.15
N LEU A 229 -13.27 11.05 -20.20
CA LEU A 229 -12.53 9.80 -20.28
C LEU A 229 -11.09 10.04 -19.89
N ILE A 230 -10.63 9.36 -18.84
CA ILE A 230 -9.21 9.31 -18.47
C ILE A 230 -8.67 7.98 -18.93
N CYS A 231 -7.77 7.98 -19.91
CA CYS A 231 -7.16 6.78 -20.49
C CYS A 231 -5.65 6.94 -20.65
N ASP A 232 -4.96 5.85 -20.88
CA ASP A 232 -3.53 5.86 -21.10
C ASP A 232 -3.14 6.30 -22.53
N ASN A 233 -1.83 6.45 -22.76
CA ASN A 233 -1.29 6.86 -24.04
C ASN A 233 -1.11 5.71 -25.05
N TYR A 234 -1.82 4.59 -24.91
CA TYR A 234 -1.69 3.46 -25.82
C TYR A 234 -2.02 3.85 -27.28
N SER A 235 -1.34 3.23 -28.23
CA SER A 235 -1.46 3.60 -29.65
C SER A 235 -2.88 3.45 -30.21
N THR A 236 -3.64 2.50 -29.73
CA THR A 236 -5.05 2.27 -30.09
C THR A 236 -5.92 3.49 -29.77
N HIS A 237 -5.70 4.13 -28.61
CA HIS A 237 -6.45 5.30 -28.16
C HIS A 237 -6.14 6.56 -28.97
N LYS A 238 -4.97 6.58 -29.64
CA LYS A 238 -4.52 7.70 -30.51
C LYS A 238 -4.78 7.48 -31.98
N HIS A 239 -5.39 6.38 -32.36
CA HIS A 239 -5.73 6.09 -33.76
C HIS A 239 -6.64 7.19 -34.32
N GLU A 240 -6.41 7.61 -35.58
CA GLU A 240 -7.14 8.70 -36.22
C GLU A 240 -8.66 8.59 -36.07
N ARG A 241 -9.24 7.41 -36.29
CA ARG A 241 -10.68 7.18 -36.13
C ARG A 241 -11.17 7.37 -34.70
N VAL A 242 -10.33 7.12 -33.70
CA VAL A 242 -10.64 7.38 -32.28
C VAL A 242 -10.54 8.86 -31.99
N GLY A 243 -9.50 9.53 -32.53
CA GLY A 243 -9.32 10.98 -32.40
C GLY A 243 -10.48 11.81 -32.98
N ARG A 244 -11.13 11.28 -34.02
CA ARG A 244 -12.34 11.90 -34.60
C ARG A 244 -13.64 11.59 -33.85
N TRP A 245 -13.63 10.71 -32.86
CA TRP A 245 -14.84 10.37 -32.08
C TRP A 245 -15.47 11.58 -31.39
N PRO A 246 -14.73 12.44 -30.68
CA PRO A 246 -15.30 13.63 -30.03
C PRO A 246 -15.89 14.65 -31.01
N GLU A 247 -15.46 14.65 -32.25
CA GLU A 247 -16.04 15.55 -33.29
C GLU A 247 -17.53 15.31 -33.51
N LYS A 248 -17.93 14.01 -33.47
CA LYS A 248 -19.31 13.55 -33.62
C LYS A 248 -20.06 13.38 -32.31
N HIS A 249 -19.32 13.16 -31.23
CA HIS A 249 -19.86 12.93 -29.87
C HIS A 249 -19.34 14.03 -28.94
N LYS A 250 -19.90 15.23 -29.05
CA LYS A 250 -19.43 16.47 -28.40
C LYS A 250 -19.36 16.37 -26.87
N ARG A 251 -20.15 15.49 -26.26
CA ARG A 251 -20.14 15.24 -24.82
C ARG A 251 -18.95 14.42 -24.31
N PHE A 252 -18.07 13.92 -25.20
CA PHE A 252 -16.88 13.15 -24.83
C PHE A 252 -15.63 14.02 -24.77
N HIS A 253 -14.99 14.07 -23.61
CA HIS A 253 -13.75 14.81 -23.34
C HIS A 253 -12.65 13.84 -22.95
N VAL A 254 -11.71 13.58 -23.85
CA VAL A 254 -10.62 12.64 -23.61
C VAL A 254 -9.44 13.31 -22.90
N ARG A 255 -8.92 12.71 -21.84
CA ARG A 255 -7.74 13.13 -21.10
C ARG A 255 -6.76 11.98 -21.04
N PHE A 256 -5.56 12.16 -21.60
CA PHE A 256 -4.52 11.14 -21.57
C PHE A 256 -3.66 11.27 -20.32
N THR A 257 -3.38 10.13 -19.65
CA THR A 257 -2.41 10.11 -18.57
C THR A 257 -1.00 10.43 -19.09
N PRO A 258 -0.09 10.96 -18.26
CA PRO A 258 1.30 11.11 -18.66
C PRO A 258 1.92 9.74 -19.01
N THR A 259 2.85 9.74 -19.93
CA THR A 259 3.58 8.52 -20.33
C THR A 259 4.22 7.86 -19.09
N SER A 260 4.07 6.55 -18.97
CA SER A 260 4.54 5.76 -17.80
C SER A 260 3.92 6.16 -16.44
N ALA A 261 2.68 6.62 -16.45
CA ALA A 261 1.93 7.01 -15.26
C ALA A 261 0.55 6.31 -15.20
N SER A 262 0.47 5.03 -15.58
CA SER A 262 -0.77 4.22 -15.50
C SER A 262 -1.37 4.16 -14.10
N TRP A 263 -0.55 4.35 -13.05
CA TRP A 263 -1.01 4.44 -11.67
C TRP A 263 -1.99 5.61 -11.40
N LEU A 264 -2.06 6.59 -12.31
CA LEU A 264 -3.10 7.64 -12.30
C LEU A 264 -4.44 7.13 -12.80
N ASN A 265 -4.48 6.01 -13.53
CA ASN A 265 -5.71 5.44 -14.05
C ASN A 265 -6.35 4.53 -12.97
N MET A 266 -7.44 5.00 -12.37
CA MET A 266 -8.07 4.33 -11.22
C MET A 266 -8.65 2.95 -11.58
N VAL A 267 -8.99 2.67 -12.83
CA VAL A 267 -9.52 1.36 -13.26
C VAL A 267 -8.51 0.22 -13.09
N GLU A 268 -7.21 0.51 -13.07
CA GLU A 268 -6.15 -0.47 -12.80
C GLU A 268 -6.32 -1.16 -11.43
N ARG A 269 -6.87 -0.44 -10.45
CA ARG A 269 -7.21 -1.02 -9.16
C ARG A 269 -8.33 -2.04 -9.29
N PHE A 270 -9.36 -1.77 -10.08
CA PHE A 270 -10.43 -2.72 -10.38
C PHE A 270 -9.86 -3.98 -11.07
N PHE A 271 -8.99 -3.81 -12.06
CA PHE A 271 -8.33 -4.96 -12.73
C PHE A 271 -7.50 -5.82 -11.78
N ARG A 272 -6.83 -5.19 -10.82
CA ARG A 272 -6.13 -5.92 -9.77
C ARG A 272 -7.09 -6.73 -8.92
N ASP A 273 -8.19 -6.14 -8.49
CA ASP A 273 -9.17 -6.76 -7.60
C ASP A 273 -9.90 -7.91 -8.32
N LEU A 274 -10.33 -7.73 -9.58
CA LEU A 274 -10.83 -8.79 -10.46
C LEU A 274 -9.82 -9.96 -10.57
N THR A 275 -8.55 -9.63 -10.81
CA THR A 275 -7.50 -10.65 -10.95
C THR A 275 -7.33 -11.46 -9.67
N GLN A 276 -7.24 -10.80 -8.51
CA GLN A 276 -7.00 -11.46 -7.23
C GLN A 276 -8.20 -12.28 -6.76
N ASN A 277 -9.41 -11.75 -6.95
CA ASN A 277 -10.63 -12.33 -6.39
C ASN A 277 -11.29 -13.38 -7.30
N ARG A 278 -11.19 -13.22 -8.61
CA ARG A 278 -11.90 -14.11 -9.56
C ARG A 278 -10.98 -14.87 -10.51
N LEU A 279 -10.02 -14.19 -11.17
CA LEU A 279 -9.26 -14.79 -12.27
C LEU A 279 -8.12 -15.69 -11.78
N ARG A 280 -7.33 -15.25 -10.80
CA ARG A 280 -6.09 -15.92 -10.40
C ARG A 280 -6.28 -17.38 -9.95
N ARG A 281 -7.40 -17.70 -9.34
CA ARG A 281 -7.75 -19.04 -8.87
C ARG A 281 -8.91 -19.66 -9.65
N GLY A 282 -9.43 -18.94 -10.64
CA GLY A 282 -10.49 -19.42 -11.51
C GLY A 282 -10.01 -20.58 -12.38
N VAL A 283 -10.93 -21.51 -12.66
CA VAL A 283 -10.74 -22.59 -13.62
C VAL A 283 -11.84 -22.42 -14.65
N PHE A 284 -11.48 -22.37 -15.94
CA PHE A 284 -12.39 -22.04 -17.03
C PHE A 284 -12.16 -23.05 -18.15
N GLN A 285 -13.16 -23.89 -18.41
CA GLN A 285 -13.11 -24.96 -19.42
C GLN A 285 -13.13 -24.40 -20.84
N ASP A 286 -13.70 -23.22 -21.01
CA ASP A 286 -13.81 -22.53 -22.29
C ASP A 286 -13.78 -21.01 -22.10
N LEU A 287 -13.79 -20.29 -23.22
CA LEU A 287 -13.75 -18.84 -23.24
C LEU A 287 -15.06 -18.21 -22.75
N GLU A 288 -16.18 -18.86 -22.99
CA GLU A 288 -17.51 -18.37 -22.61
C GLU A 288 -17.67 -18.35 -21.10
N GLN A 289 -17.26 -19.42 -20.41
CA GLN A 289 -17.21 -19.46 -18.94
C GLN A 289 -16.35 -18.35 -18.34
N LEU A 290 -15.21 -18.05 -18.98
CA LEU A 290 -14.37 -16.92 -18.53
C LEU A 290 -15.09 -15.58 -18.69
N ILE A 291 -15.73 -15.35 -19.84
CA ILE A 291 -16.46 -14.10 -20.10
C ILE A 291 -17.65 -13.95 -19.15
N MET A 292 -18.42 -15.01 -18.92
CA MET A 292 -19.52 -15.04 -17.94
C MET A 292 -19.02 -14.70 -16.54
N ALA A 293 -17.91 -15.34 -16.11
CA ALA A 293 -17.32 -15.10 -14.79
C ALA A 293 -16.82 -13.64 -14.60
N ILE A 294 -16.35 -13.00 -15.66
CA ILE A 294 -16.01 -11.56 -15.63
C ILE A 294 -17.28 -10.72 -15.51
N GLY A 295 -18.32 -11.03 -16.27
CA GLY A 295 -19.62 -10.35 -16.20
C GLY A 295 -20.23 -10.43 -14.81
N GLU A 296 -20.35 -11.65 -14.25
CA GLU A 296 -20.84 -11.88 -12.88
C GLU A 296 -20.06 -11.09 -11.83
N TYR A 297 -18.73 -10.97 -12.01
CA TYR A 297 -17.90 -10.18 -11.09
C TYR A 297 -18.22 -8.69 -11.17
N ILE A 298 -18.42 -8.16 -12.39
CA ILE A 298 -18.80 -6.76 -12.60
C ILE A 298 -20.21 -6.51 -12.04
N ASP A 299 -21.16 -7.39 -12.31
CA ASP A 299 -22.53 -7.26 -11.81
C ASP A 299 -22.56 -7.30 -10.27
N GLY A 300 -21.85 -8.23 -9.66
CA GLY A 300 -21.72 -8.30 -8.21
C GLY A 300 -21.03 -7.06 -7.60
N HIS A 301 -20.02 -6.51 -8.28
CA HIS A 301 -19.38 -5.27 -7.89
C HIS A 301 -20.36 -4.08 -7.96
N ASN A 302 -21.17 -4.01 -9.01
CA ASN A 302 -22.13 -2.94 -9.27
C ASN A 302 -23.37 -3.00 -8.38
N GLN A 303 -23.67 -4.13 -7.72
CA GLN A 303 -24.75 -4.20 -6.71
C GLN A 303 -24.44 -3.34 -5.48
N ASN A 304 -23.17 -3.16 -5.13
CA ASN A 304 -22.74 -2.30 -4.02
C ASN A 304 -21.41 -1.63 -4.35
N PRO A 305 -21.38 -0.75 -5.37
CA PRO A 305 -20.16 -0.14 -5.84
C PRO A 305 -19.57 0.78 -4.77
N LYS A 306 -18.25 0.77 -4.64
CA LYS A 306 -17.55 1.66 -3.72
C LYS A 306 -16.53 2.48 -4.50
N PRO A 307 -16.62 3.82 -4.42
CA PRO A 307 -15.67 4.68 -5.12
C PRO A 307 -14.27 4.48 -4.61
N PHE A 308 -13.30 4.53 -5.49
CA PHE A 308 -11.89 4.60 -5.13
C PHE A 308 -11.51 6.06 -4.88
N ILE A 309 -11.57 6.48 -3.63
CA ILE A 309 -11.33 7.87 -3.26
C ILE A 309 -9.87 8.25 -3.51
N TRP A 310 -9.67 9.24 -4.36
CA TRP A 310 -8.36 9.84 -4.58
C TRP A 310 -8.06 10.87 -3.49
N THR A 311 -6.93 10.75 -2.82
CA THR A 311 -6.56 11.61 -1.68
C THR A 311 -5.30 12.44 -1.90
N ALA A 312 -4.47 12.07 -2.88
CA ALA A 312 -3.19 12.72 -3.10
C ALA A 312 -3.35 14.04 -3.89
N LYS A 313 -2.74 15.11 -3.42
CA LYS A 313 -2.69 16.38 -4.15
C LYS A 313 -1.66 16.31 -5.28
N ALA A 314 -1.88 17.05 -6.37
CA ALA A 314 -0.95 17.12 -7.50
C ALA A 314 0.42 17.64 -7.06
N THR A 315 0.46 18.64 -6.18
CA THR A 315 1.70 19.21 -5.60
C THR A 315 2.57 18.16 -4.92
N ASP A 316 1.97 17.32 -4.07
CA ASP A 316 2.70 16.28 -3.33
C ASP A 316 3.29 15.22 -4.27
N ILE A 317 2.58 14.94 -5.35
CA ILE A 317 3.03 14.00 -6.39
C ILE A 317 4.19 14.60 -7.19
N LEU A 318 4.09 15.87 -7.60
CA LEU A 318 5.15 16.59 -8.33
C LEU A 318 6.45 16.65 -7.52
N GLU A 319 6.37 16.94 -6.22
CA GLU A 319 7.53 16.90 -5.34
C GLU A 319 8.19 15.52 -5.27
N LYS A 320 7.38 14.45 -5.16
CA LYS A 320 7.88 13.07 -5.16
C LYS A 320 8.57 12.72 -6.48
N VAL A 321 8.00 13.11 -7.61
CA VAL A 321 8.56 12.86 -8.95
C VAL A 321 9.87 13.63 -9.12
N THR A 322 9.94 14.88 -8.68
CA THR A 322 11.17 15.70 -8.74
C THR A 322 12.29 15.07 -7.91
N ARG A 323 12.01 14.64 -6.67
CA ARG A 323 12.98 13.92 -5.84
C ARG A 323 13.45 12.62 -6.49
N ALA A 324 12.54 11.85 -7.11
CA ALA A 324 12.87 10.62 -7.81
C ALA A 324 13.76 10.89 -9.04
N ARG A 325 13.47 11.92 -9.85
CA ARG A 325 14.30 12.33 -10.99
C ARG A 325 15.72 12.70 -10.55
N THR A 326 15.84 13.50 -9.49
CA THR A 326 17.14 13.91 -8.92
C THR A 326 17.94 12.68 -8.47
N ALA A 327 17.30 11.74 -7.76
CA ALA A 327 17.95 10.53 -7.29
C ALA A 327 18.42 9.61 -8.44
N VAL A 328 17.61 9.46 -9.50
CA VAL A 328 17.97 8.67 -10.70
C VAL A 328 19.13 9.31 -11.44
N ASN A 329 19.10 10.64 -11.63
CA ASN A 329 20.17 11.34 -12.33
C ASN A 329 21.50 11.27 -11.57
N LYS A 330 21.49 11.44 -10.25
CA LYS A 330 22.69 11.29 -9.41
C LYS A 330 23.32 9.89 -9.52
N ARG A 331 22.51 8.84 -9.67
CA ARG A 331 23.02 7.46 -9.87
C ARG A 331 23.53 7.18 -11.29
N ARG A 332 23.09 7.95 -12.29
CA ARG A 332 23.60 7.82 -13.68
C ARG A 332 24.94 8.53 -13.86
N SER A 333 25.24 9.51 -13.03
CA SER A 333 26.47 10.32 -13.08
C SER A 333 27.58 9.78 -12.15
N ALA A 334 27.29 8.77 -11.34
CA ALA A 334 28.22 8.04 -10.47
C ALA A 334 28.56 6.66 -11.05
#